data_0e1c4f1ebbde77724899a5455dd1dab2
#
_entry.id   0e1c4f1ebbde77724899a5455dd1dab2
#
_cell.length_a   1.000
_cell.length_b   1.000
_cell.length_c   1.000
_cell.angle_alpha   90.00
_cell.angle_beta   90.00
_cell.angle_gamma   90.00
#
_symmetry.space_group_name_H-M   'P 1'
#
loop_
_entity.id
_entity.type
_entity.pdbx_description
1 polymer ?
#
loop_
_entity_poly.entity_id
_entity_poly.type
_entity_poly.pdbx_seq_one_letter_code
_entity_poly.pdbx_strand_id
1 'polypeptide(L)'
;ARAAGHPSDVATIEQTWGYSGSSGTQDVTGGWYDAGDHGKYVVNGGISLWTMQNQYEMALKNGSEAVYADGTMSIPENANGYPDLLDEARYEMEWMFKMMVTSGDYAGMVYHKVHDAKWTALALAPADDPEERIIKPPTTAATLNMAACAAQAYRLWKDIDPQFAEQCIKNAETAYEAA
;
A
#
# COMPACT_ATOMS: atom_id res chain seq x y z
N ALA A 1 2.90 -12.14 -20.11
CA ALA A 1 2.59 -11.23 -19.01
C ALA A 1 1.64 -10.13 -19.51
N ARG A 2 0.74 -9.66 -18.65
CA ARG A 2 -0.15 -8.52 -18.92
C ARG A 2 0.66 -7.22 -18.87
N ALA A 3 0.28 -6.19 -19.64
CA ALA A 3 0.87 -4.86 -19.53
C ALA A 3 0.63 -4.30 -18.11
N ALA A 4 1.59 -3.54 -17.60
CA ALA A 4 1.45 -2.86 -16.32
C ALA A 4 0.29 -1.85 -16.39
N GLY A 5 -0.57 -1.87 -15.37
CA GLY A 5 -1.61 -0.86 -15.19
C GLY A 5 -1.03 0.35 -14.47
N HIS A 6 -1.37 1.56 -14.92
CA HIS A 6 -0.93 2.83 -14.33
C HIS A 6 0.58 2.84 -14.01
N PRO A 7 1.47 2.63 -15.00
CA PRO A 7 2.93 2.61 -14.78
C PRO A 7 3.45 3.96 -14.23
N SER A 8 2.62 5.01 -14.35
CA SER A 8 2.74 6.29 -13.68
C SER A 8 1.36 6.66 -13.14
N ASP A 9 1.15 6.51 -11.84
CA ASP A 9 -0.13 6.81 -11.18
C ASP A 9 -0.01 8.14 -10.42
N VAL A 10 0.09 9.24 -11.17
CA VAL A 10 0.09 10.61 -10.63
C VAL A 10 -1.36 11.08 -10.54
N ALA A 11 -1.89 11.11 -9.32
CA ALA A 11 -3.30 11.36 -9.08
C ALA A 11 -3.55 12.74 -8.44
N THR A 12 -4.70 13.35 -8.78
CA THR A 12 -5.14 14.64 -8.25
C THR A 12 -5.70 14.49 -6.84
N ILE A 13 -5.22 15.29 -5.90
CA ILE A 13 -5.74 15.32 -4.52
C ILE A 13 -7.05 16.09 -4.49
N GLU A 14 -8.14 15.40 -4.19
CA GLU A 14 -9.48 15.99 -4.17
C GLU A 14 -9.67 16.95 -3.00
N GLN A 15 -10.19 18.14 -3.29
CA GLN A 15 -10.48 19.20 -2.32
C GLN A 15 -11.98 19.24 -1.98
N THR A 16 -12.47 18.20 -1.32
CA THR A 16 -13.90 18.08 -0.97
C THR A 16 -14.10 17.82 0.52
N TRP A 17 -15.32 17.85 0.98
CA TRP A 17 -15.73 17.51 2.36
C TRP A 17 -15.06 18.38 3.44
N GLY A 18 -14.72 19.63 3.09
CA GLY A 18 -14.03 20.53 4.03
C GLY A 18 -12.55 20.21 4.24
N TYR A 19 -11.97 19.31 3.44
CA TYR A 19 -10.53 19.06 3.45
C TYR A 19 -9.77 20.31 3.01
N SER A 20 -8.91 20.81 3.88
CA SER A 20 -8.05 21.99 3.64
C SER A 20 -6.55 21.66 3.65
N GLY A 21 -6.21 20.38 3.49
CA GLY A 21 -4.82 19.89 3.49
C GLY A 21 -4.10 20.09 2.16
N SER A 22 -3.17 19.21 1.86
CA SER A 22 -2.37 19.25 0.63
C SER A 22 -3.25 19.28 -0.63
N SER A 23 -2.82 20.01 -1.64
CA SER A 23 -3.48 20.14 -2.94
C SER A 23 -2.51 19.80 -4.07
N GLY A 24 -3.02 19.71 -5.29
CA GLY A 24 -2.25 19.39 -6.48
C GLY A 24 -2.25 17.89 -6.75
N THR A 25 -1.12 17.32 -7.14
CA THR A 25 -0.98 15.91 -7.50
C THR A 25 0.05 15.21 -6.64
N GLN A 26 -0.10 13.90 -6.50
CA GLN A 26 0.85 13.03 -5.81
C GLN A 26 1.07 11.76 -6.63
N ASP A 27 2.32 11.30 -6.71
CA ASP A 27 2.66 10.02 -7.34
C ASP A 27 2.39 8.88 -6.34
N VAL A 28 1.42 8.07 -6.67
CA VAL A 28 0.98 6.89 -5.92
C VAL A 28 1.09 5.62 -6.75
N THR A 29 2.11 5.57 -7.63
CA THR A 29 2.42 4.39 -8.44
C THR A 29 2.75 3.19 -7.55
N GLY A 30 2.24 2.02 -7.91
CA GLY A 30 2.33 0.77 -7.16
C GLY A 30 1.02 0.39 -6.49
N GLY A 31 1.07 -0.59 -5.58
CA GLY A 31 -0.10 -1.08 -4.85
C GLY A 31 -1.04 -1.95 -5.65
N TRP A 32 -1.96 -2.60 -4.95
CA TRP A 32 -2.92 -3.54 -5.53
C TRP A 32 -4.23 -2.85 -5.90
N TYR A 33 -4.82 -3.24 -7.03
CA TYR A 33 -6.22 -2.95 -7.33
C TYR A 33 -7.14 -3.79 -6.44
N ASP A 34 -8.30 -3.20 -6.06
CA ASP A 34 -9.23 -3.85 -5.13
C ASP A 34 -9.98 -5.01 -5.79
N ALA A 35 -10.65 -4.74 -6.92
CA ALA A 35 -11.50 -5.74 -7.58
C ALA A 35 -11.56 -5.54 -9.11
N GLY A 36 -12.76 -5.37 -9.67
CA GLY A 36 -12.98 -5.12 -11.10
C GLY A 36 -12.85 -3.64 -11.50
N ASP A 37 -12.77 -2.74 -10.53
CA ASP A 37 -12.41 -1.34 -10.72
C ASP A 37 -10.88 -1.16 -10.64
N HIS A 38 -10.39 -0.01 -11.07
CA HIS A 38 -8.96 0.32 -10.96
C HIS A 38 -8.64 1.14 -9.70
N GLY A 39 -9.54 1.09 -8.72
CA GLY A 39 -9.33 1.69 -7.41
C GLY A 39 -8.32 0.92 -6.56
N LYS A 40 -7.52 1.65 -5.79
CA LYS A 40 -6.62 1.14 -4.77
C LYS A 40 -7.03 1.74 -3.42
N TYR A 41 -7.34 0.89 -2.45
CA TYR A 41 -8.00 1.27 -1.19
C TYR A 41 -7.13 0.87 -0.02
N VAL A 42 -6.73 1.85 0.80
CA VAL A 42 -5.83 1.58 1.93
C VAL A 42 -6.43 0.57 2.91
N VAL A 43 -7.70 0.71 3.27
CA VAL A 43 -8.33 -0.20 4.24
C VAL A 43 -8.50 -1.60 3.69
N ASN A 44 -8.92 -1.75 2.43
CA ASN A 44 -9.11 -3.05 1.78
C ASN A 44 -7.75 -3.74 1.51
N GLY A 45 -6.79 -3.00 0.94
CA GLY A 45 -5.42 -3.49 0.77
C GLY A 45 -4.79 -3.86 2.10
N GLY A 46 -5.03 -3.06 3.14
CA GLY A 46 -4.47 -3.28 4.47
C GLY A 46 -4.96 -4.54 5.17
N ILE A 47 -6.24 -4.95 5.03
CA ILE A 47 -6.66 -6.23 5.61
C ILE A 47 -6.02 -7.42 4.88
N SER A 48 -5.83 -7.30 3.56
CA SER A 48 -5.11 -8.31 2.78
C SER A 48 -3.63 -8.38 3.17
N LEU A 49 -2.99 -7.23 3.25
CA LEU A 49 -1.60 -7.08 3.69
C LEU A 49 -1.39 -7.65 5.10
N TRP A 50 -2.24 -7.26 6.06
CA TRP A 50 -2.19 -7.78 7.42
C TRP A 50 -2.32 -9.31 7.45
N THR A 51 -3.21 -9.86 6.63
CA THR A 51 -3.43 -11.31 6.55
C THR A 51 -2.19 -12.03 6.02
N MET A 52 -1.55 -11.51 4.96
CA MET A 52 -0.31 -12.10 4.42
C MET A 52 0.83 -12.03 5.42
N GLN A 53 1.02 -10.89 6.07
CA GLN A 53 2.02 -10.73 7.13
C GLN A 53 1.77 -11.67 8.31
N ASN A 54 0.51 -11.80 8.75
CA ASN A 54 0.13 -12.72 9.81
C ASN A 54 0.36 -14.19 9.40
N GLN A 55 0.12 -14.53 8.13
CA GLN A 55 0.42 -15.87 7.60
C GLN A 55 1.90 -16.19 7.71
N TYR A 56 2.78 -15.23 7.40
CA TYR A 56 4.22 -15.40 7.54
C TYR A 56 4.64 -15.50 9.02
N GLU A 57 4.09 -14.66 9.92
CA GLU A 57 4.33 -14.76 11.38
C GLU A 57 3.93 -16.14 11.91
N MET A 58 2.82 -16.68 11.46
CA MET A 58 2.38 -18.02 11.84
C MET A 58 3.30 -19.12 11.29
N ALA A 59 3.80 -18.96 10.08
CA ALA A 59 4.77 -19.88 9.48
C ALA A 59 6.09 -19.91 10.27
N LEU A 60 6.63 -18.76 10.63
CA LEU A 60 7.81 -18.64 11.50
C LEU A 60 7.59 -19.35 12.84
N LYS A 61 6.44 -19.11 13.47
CA LYS A 61 6.11 -19.74 14.76
C LYS A 61 6.02 -21.26 14.67
N ASN A 62 5.58 -21.79 13.52
CA ASN A 62 5.39 -23.22 13.31
C ASN A 62 6.60 -23.90 12.65
N GLY A 63 7.66 -23.17 12.29
CA GLY A 63 8.82 -23.69 11.57
C GLY A 63 8.50 -24.13 10.14
N SER A 64 7.58 -23.45 9.47
CA SER A 64 7.13 -23.77 8.10
C SER A 64 7.36 -22.62 7.10
N GLU A 65 8.15 -21.61 7.47
CA GLU A 65 8.42 -20.41 6.67
C GLU A 65 9.13 -20.72 5.33
N ALA A 66 9.77 -21.86 5.24
CA ALA A 66 10.47 -22.30 4.02
C ALA A 66 9.56 -22.39 2.79
N VAL A 67 8.24 -22.53 2.97
CA VAL A 67 7.28 -22.54 1.86
C VAL A 67 7.12 -21.17 1.21
N TYR A 68 7.57 -20.10 1.87
CA TYR A 68 7.53 -18.72 1.41
C TYR A 68 8.91 -18.13 1.11
N ALA A 69 9.96 -18.99 1.13
CA ALA A 69 11.33 -18.56 0.87
C ALA A 69 11.48 -17.93 -0.52
N ASP A 70 12.58 -17.21 -0.71
CA ASP A 70 12.96 -16.64 -2.00
C ASP A 70 12.94 -17.71 -3.11
N GLY A 71 12.31 -17.39 -4.23
CA GLY A 71 12.20 -18.28 -5.39
C GLY A 71 11.05 -19.29 -5.32
N THR A 72 10.15 -19.22 -4.35
CA THR A 72 9.03 -20.16 -4.21
C THR A 72 7.74 -19.70 -4.90
N MET A 73 7.61 -18.39 -5.18
CA MET A 73 6.44 -17.79 -5.81
C MET A 73 6.78 -17.17 -7.17
N SER A 74 5.77 -17.01 -8.03
CA SER A 74 5.95 -16.38 -9.35
C SER A 74 5.66 -14.88 -9.26
N ILE A 75 6.56 -14.14 -8.65
CA ILE A 75 6.52 -12.68 -8.50
C ILE A 75 7.76 -12.04 -9.17
N PRO A 76 7.73 -10.74 -9.49
CA PRO A 76 8.87 -10.05 -10.11
C PRO A 76 10.14 -10.05 -9.25
N GLU A 77 9.99 -9.98 -7.93
CA GLU A 77 11.05 -9.88 -6.93
C GLU A 77 11.74 -11.22 -6.63
N ASN A 78 11.24 -12.30 -7.18
CA ASN A 78 11.81 -13.63 -7.07
C ASN A 78 13.33 -13.62 -7.34
N ALA A 79 14.13 -14.25 -6.47
CA ALA A 79 15.59 -14.31 -6.48
C ALA A 79 16.31 -13.01 -6.03
N ASN A 80 15.77 -12.31 -5.04
CA ASN A 80 16.39 -11.14 -4.42
C ASN A 80 16.99 -11.40 -3.02
N GLY A 81 16.80 -12.60 -2.47
CA GLY A 81 17.28 -13.00 -1.15
C GLY A 81 16.28 -12.79 0.00
N TYR A 82 15.08 -12.28 -0.29
CA TYR A 82 14.01 -12.10 0.68
C TYR A 82 12.92 -13.17 0.49
N PRO A 83 12.12 -13.47 1.52
CA PRO A 83 10.97 -14.36 1.36
C PRO A 83 9.92 -13.75 0.42
N ASP A 84 9.53 -14.49 -0.62
CA ASP A 84 8.61 -14.01 -1.68
C ASP A 84 7.27 -13.48 -1.13
N LEU A 85 6.71 -14.11 -0.09
CA LEU A 85 5.47 -13.62 0.52
C LEU A 85 5.66 -12.24 1.18
N LEU A 86 6.83 -11.99 1.75
CA LEU A 86 7.15 -10.68 2.33
C LEU A 86 7.45 -9.64 1.26
N ASP A 87 8.03 -10.00 0.13
CA ASP A 87 8.22 -9.08 -1.01
C ASP A 87 6.88 -8.60 -1.56
N GLU A 88 5.93 -9.52 -1.77
CA GLU A 88 4.58 -9.14 -2.20
C GLU A 88 3.88 -8.24 -1.17
N ALA A 89 4.03 -8.55 0.12
CA ALA A 89 3.53 -7.71 1.20
C ALA A 89 4.22 -6.32 1.25
N ARG A 90 5.52 -6.27 0.99
CA ARG A 90 6.29 -5.03 0.91
C ARG A 90 5.82 -4.13 -0.23
N TYR A 91 5.48 -4.69 -1.37
CA TYR A 91 4.96 -3.94 -2.52
C TYR A 91 3.74 -3.09 -2.17
N GLU A 92 2.78 -3.66 -1.43
CA GLU A 92 1.62 -2.91 -0.93
C GLU A 92 1.98 -1.94 0.19
N MET A 93 2.86 -2.33 1.11
CA MET A 93 3.28 -1.48 2.23
C MET A 93 3.98 -0.20 1.72
N GLU A 94 4.85 -0.33 0.74
CA GLU A 94 5.54 0.82 0.12
C GLU A 94 4.56 1.74 -0.62
N TRP A 95 3.51 1.19 -1.23
CA TRP A 95 2.44 2.00 -1.78
C TRP A 95 1.65 2.75 -0.70
N MET A 96 1.33 2.11 0.42
CA MET A 96 0.67 2.78 1.53
C MET A 96 1.49 3.94 2.09
N PHE A 97 2.80 3.85 2.10
CA PHE A 97 3.67 4.98 2.49
C PHE A 97 3.55 6.16 1.51
N LYS A 98 3.36 5.90 0.22
CA LYS A 98 3.08 6.96 -0.76
C LYS A 98 1.72 7.62 -0.55
N MET A 99 0.79 6.96 0.13
CA MET A 99 -0.52 7.51 0.47
C MET A 99 -0.50 8.39 1.73
N MET A 100 0.65 8.61 2.37
CA MET A 100 0.75 9.53 3.50
C MET A 100 0.67 11.00 3.05
N VAL A 101 -0.04 11.80 3.83
CA VAL A 101 -0.08 13.26 3.68
C VAL A 101 1.23 13.84 4.16
N THR A 102 1.92 14.57 3.29
CA THR A 102 3.27 15.05 3.57
C THR A 102 3.35 16.44 4.18
N SER A 103 2.25 17.23 4.15
CA SER A 103 2.24 18.61 4.64
C SER A 103 0.82 19.10 4.99
N GLY A 104 0.75 20.21 5.72
CA GLY A 104 -0.51 20.84 6.13
C GLY A 104 -1.08 20.25 7.42
N ASP A 105 -2.34 20.59 7.73
CA ASP A 105 -2.98 20.25 9.01
C ASP A 105 -3.20 18.74 9.21
N TYR A 106 -3.18 17.98 8.12
CA TYR A 106 -3.36 16.51 8.13
C TYR A 106 -2.04 15.75 7.89
N ALA A 107 -0.89 16.42 8.01
CA ALA A 107 0.41 15.78 7.82
C ALA A 107 0.57 14.55 8.73
N GLY A 108 1.02 13.44 8.15
CA GLY A 108 1.13 12.15 8.84
C GLY A 108 -0.10 11.24 8.70
N MET A 109 -1.29 11.80 8.41
CA MET A 109 -2.45 10.98 8.08
C MET A 109 -2.29 10.30 6.71
N VAL A 110 -3.20 9.37 6.41
CA VAL A 110 -3.16 8.56 5.18
C VAL A 110 -4.43 8.79 4.36
N TYR A 111 -4.24 9.11 3.08
CA TYR A 111 -5.33 9.22 2.12
C TYR A 111 -6.14 7.92 2.04
N HIS A 112 -7.45 8.04 1.87
CA HIS A 112 -8.34 6.89 1.94
C HIS A 112 -8.16 5.92 0.78
N LYS A 113 -8.05 6.46 -0.42
CA LYS A 113 -7.91 5.69 -1.67
C LYS A 113 -7.44 6.56 -2.82
N VAL A 114 -6.98 5.90 -3.89
CA VAL A 114 -6.89 6.47 -5.24
C VAL A 114 -7.82 5.68 -6.16
N HIS A 115 -8.56 6.37 -7.03
CA HIS A 115 -9.51 5.74 -7.96
C HIS A 115 -9.74 6.60 -9.21
N ASP A 116 -10.44 6.06 -10.19
CA ASP A 116 -10.83 6.78 -11.40
C ASP A 116 -11.90 7.83 -11.11
N ALA A 117 -11.83 8.96 -11.79
CA ALA A 117 -12.85 10.01 -11.71
C ALA A 117 -14.25 9.49 -12.11
N LYS A 118 -14.30 8.49 -12.99
CA LYS A 118 -15.51 7.82 -13.45
C LYS A 118 -15.28 6.32 -13.54
N TRP A 119 -16.33 5.53 -13.40
CA TRP A 119 -16.28 4.11 -13.64
C TRP A 119 -15.92 3.79 -15.09
N THR A 120 -14.91 2.97 -15.28
CA THR A 120 -14.55 2.43 -16.59
C THR A 120 -15.49 1.30 -17.00
N ALA A 121 -15.51 0.94 -18.28
CA ALA A 121 -16.25 -0.22 -18.75
C ALA A 121 -15.71 -1.52 -18.12
N LEU A 122 -16.59 -2.46 -17.84
CA LEU A 122 -16.17 -3.80 -17.41
C LEU A 122 -15.25 -4.43 -18.47
N ALA A 123 -14.24 -5.14 -18.00
CA ALA A 123 -13.20 -5.78 -18.77
C ALA A 123 -12.20 -4.83 -19.47
N LEU A 124 -12.20 -3.53 -19.15
CA LEU A 124 -11.11 -2.64 -19.58
C LEU A 124 -9.80 -3.03 -18.86
N ALA A 125 -8.72 -3.20 -19.61
CA ALA A 125 -7.43 -3.45 -18.98
C ALA A 125 -6.92 -2.17 -18.29
N PRO A 126 -6.28 -2.25 -17.12
CA PRO A 126 -5.76 -1.06 -16.43
C PRO A 126 -4.75 -0.24 -17.25
N ALA A 127 -4.03 -0.88 -18.18
CA ALA A 127 -3.10 -0.20 -19.09
C ALA A 127 -3.80 0.67 -20.14
N ASP A 128 -5.09 0.45 -20.39
CA ASP A 128 -5.91 1.16 -21.37
C ASP A 128 -6.86 2.16 -20.72
N ASP A 129 -6.75 2.38 -19.40
CA ASP A 129 -7.61 3.27 -18.63
C ASP A 129 -7.34 4.73 -19.00
N PRO A 130 -8.34 5.46 -19.54
CA PRO A 130 -8.19 6.85 -19.93
C PRO A 130 -8.61 7.84 -18.83
N GLU A 131 -9.10 7.35 -17.68
CA GLU A 131 -9.73 8.22 -16.68
C GLU A 131 -8.69 8.95 -15.82
N GLU A 132 -9.05 10.14 -15.37
CA GLU A 132 -8.25 10.88 -14.40
C GLU A 132 -8.22 10.13 -13.05
N ARG A 133 -7.04 10.07 -12.45
CA ARG A 133 -6.85 9.44 -11.14
C ARG A 133 -7.05 10.47 -10.02
N ILE A 134 -7.87 10.11 -9.04
CA ILE A 134 -8.30 10.98 -7.93
C ILE A 134 -7.91 10.35 -6.60
N ILE A 135 -7.19 11.11 -5.77
CA ILE A 135 -6.91 10.74 -4.36
C ILE A 135 -8.00 11.34 -3.48
N LYS A 136 -8.65 10.49 -2.69
CA LYS A 136 -9.65 10.94 -1.69
C LYS A 136 -8.97 11.40 -0.41
N PRO A 137 -9.56 12.40 0.28
CA PRO A 137 -9.02 12.93 1.54
C PRO A 137 -8.65 11.86 2.56
N PRO A 138 -7.71 12.16 3.48
CA PRO A 138 -7.30 11.22 4.50
C PRO A 138 -8.45 10.88 5.46
N THR A 139 -8.36 9.71 6.06
CA THR A 139 -9.33 9.26 7.07
C THR A 139 -8.61 8.58 8.23
N THR A 140 -9.14 8.69 9.43
CA THR A 140 -8.66 7.96 10.60
C THR A 140 -8.61 6.44 10.33
N ALA A 141 -9.60 5.89 9.62
CA ALA A 141 -9.63 4.46 9.29
C ALA A 141 -8.44 4.03 8.43
N ALA A 142 -8.11 4.76 7.35
CA ALA A 142 -6.95 4.47 6.50
C ALA A 142 -5.64 4.68 7.28
N THR A 143 -5.57 5.74 8.07
CA THR A 143 -4.40 6.11 8.86
C THR A 143 -4.04 5.03 9.88
N LEU A 144 -5.00 4.60 10.70
CA LEU A 144 -4.78 3.54 11.70
C LEU A 144 -4.57 2.16 11.06
N ASN A 145 -5.21 1.89 9.91
CA ASN A 145 -4.98 0.65 9.17
C ASN A 145 -3.53 0.56 8.69
N MET A 146 -3.02 1.59 8.02
CA MET A 146 -1.62 1.63 7.58
C MET A 146 -0.67 1.56 8.78
N ALA A 147 -0.92 2.29 9.87
CA ALA A 147 -0.11 2.25 11.08
C ALA A 147 0.01 0.82 11.65
N ALA A 148 -1.12 0.10 11.73
CA ALA A 148 -1.14 -1.28 12.21
C ALA A 148 -0.34 -2.24 11.31
N CYS A 149 -0.52 -2.15 9.98
CA CYS A 149 0.21 -2.96 9.01
C CYS A 149 1.72 -2.66 9.05
N ALA A 150 2.10 -1.39 9.15
CA ALA A 150 3.51 -0.98 9.22
C ALA A 150 4.18 -1.45 10.54
N ALA A 151 3.48 -1.37 11.66
CA ALA A 151 3.99 -1.91 12.93
C ALA A 151 4.17 -3.44 12.89
N GLN A 152 3.30 -4.15 12.19
CA GLN A 152 3.46 -5.58 11.95
C GLN A 152 4.66 -5.86 11.00
N ALA A 153 4.78 -5.09 9.90
CA ALA A 153 5.91 -5.20 8.98
C ALA A 153 7.25 -5.01 9.71
N TYR A 154 7.35 -4.02 10.60
CA TYR A 154 8.56 -3.82 11.42
C TYR A 154 9.02 -5.11 12.11
N ARG A 155 8.10 -5.83 12.76
CA ARG A 155 8.44 -7.07 13.48
C ARG A 155 8.98 -8.16 12.55
N LEU A 156 8.47 -8.22 11.32
CA LEU A 156 8.87 -9.23 10.33
C LEU A 156 10.20 -8.90 9.66
N TRP A 157 10.43 -7.61 9.41
CA TRP A 157 11.58 -7.16 8.62
C TRP A 157 12.81 -6.78 9.44
N LYS A 158 12.70 -6.58 10.75
CA LYS A 158 13.78 -6.04 11.60
C LYS A 158 15.09 -6.83 11.54
N ASP A 159 15.02 -8.14 11.32
CA ASP A 159 16.18 -9.03 11.24
C ASP A 159 16.53 -9.42 9.78
N ILE A 160 15.71 -8.97 8.80
CA ILE A 160 15.85 -9.28 7.36
C ILE A 160 16.36 -8.04 6.61
N ASP A 161 15.66 -6.93 6.73
CA ASP A 161 16.01 -5.61 6.19
C ASP A 161 15.77 -4.54 7.25
N PRO A 162 16.76 -4.26 8.12
CA PRO A 162 16.62 -3.27 9.19
C PRO A 162 16.29 -1.85 8.70
N GLN A 163 16.70 -1.49 7.48
CA GLN A 163 16.42 -0.16 6.92
C GLN A 163 14.93 -0.02 6.58
N PHE A 164 14.36 -1.02 5.93
CA PHE A 164 12.92 -1.03 5.64
C PHE A 164 12.11 -1.13 6.95
N ALA A 165 12.55 -1.95 7.89
CA ALA A 165 11.90 -2.05 9.20
C ALA A 165 11.86 -0.69 9.93
N GLU A 166 12.97 0.05 9.96
CA GLU A 166 13.00 1.40 10.56
C GLU A 166 12.03 2.37 9.86
N GLN A 167 11.92 2.31 8.55
CA GLN A 167 10.92 3.07 7.82
C GLN A 167 9.49 2.68 8.23
N CYS A 168 9.23 1.39 8.40
CA CYS A 168 7.93 0.88 8.82
C CYS A 168 7.53 1.42 10.20
N ILE A 169 8.39 1.30 11.21
CA ILE A 169 8.04 1.72 12.57
C ILE A 169 7.89 3.24 12.65
N LYS A 170 8.76 4.00 12.00
CA LYS A 170 8.67 5.46 11.95
C LYS A 170 7.35 5.93 11.32
N ASN A 171 6.95 5.34 10.19
CA ASN A 171 5.69 5.69 9.53
C ASN A 171 4.48 5.24 10.36
N ALA A 172 4.58 4.09 11.05
CA ALA A 172 3.53 3.62 11.95
C ALA A 172 3.28 4.60 13.11
N GLU A 173 4.34 5.04 13.79
CA GLU A 173 4.28 6.02 14.88
C GLU A 173 3.72 7.35 14.39
N THR A 174 4.25 7.88 13.26
CA THR A 174 3.77 9.13 12.66
C THR A 174 2.28 9.08 12.35
N ALA A 175 1.82 8.00 11.72
CA ALA A 175 0.40 7.84 11.37
C ALA A 175 -0.48 7.65 12.61
N TYR A 176 -0.02 6.88 13.59
CA TYR A 176 -0.75 6.68 14.84
C TYR A 176 -0.98 7.99 15.61
N GLU A 177 0.04 8.85 15.66
CA GLU A 177 -0.04 10.16 16.31
C GLU A 177 -0.92 11.15 15.55
N ALA A 178 -0.99 11.02 14.21
CA ALA A 178 -1.80 11.90 13.35
C ALA A 178 -3.28 11.51 13.27
N ALA A 179 -3.67 10.31 13.68
CA ALA A 179 -5.04 9.77 13.59
C ALA A 179 -5.98 10.38 14.64
#